data_6e243e5b57c8b0ad19bdb27fe6733b4f
#
_entry.id   6e243e5b57c8b0ad19bdb27fe6733b4f
#
_cell.length_a   1.000
_cell.length_b   1.000
_cell.length_c   1.000
_cell.angle_alpha   90.00
_cell.angle_beta   90.00
_cell.angle_gamma   90.00
#
_symmetry.space_group_name_H-M   'P 1'
#
loop_
_entity.id
_entity.type
_entity.pdbx_description
1 polymer ?
#
loop_
_entity_poly.entity_id
_entity_poly.type
_entity_poly.pdbx_seq_one_letter_code
_entity_poly.pdbx_strand_id
1 'polypeptide(L)'
;MPLTISLIFAGACALLNLWLAYRCVRIRVNGPGGVGDLGIPVLRARMRAHANFVEYTPFVLILMALLEYAGGSVEVLEGAGIVYFLARVLHAFGIERPRFTMQLIGAVGTWTVLLALAIWAIWTALHDAMLIVR
;
A
#
# COMPACT_ATOMS: atom_id res chain seq x y z
N MET A 1 13.43 3.51 -19.45
CA MET A 1 13.72 4.47 -18.37
C MET A 1 13.92 3.71 -17.07
N PRO A 2 14.79 4.15 -16.15
CA PRO A 2 14.94 3.48 -14.87
C PRO A 2 13.66 3.69 -14.03
N LEU A 3 13.11 2.62 -13.47
CA LEU A 3 11.94 2.67 -12.56
C LEU A 3 12.39 3.05 -11.14
N THR A 4 13.04 4.19 -10.99
CA THR A 4 13.73 4.58 -9.75
C THR A 4 12.75 4.81 -8.60
N ILE A 5 11.67 5.53 -8.86
CA ILE A 5 10.66 5.84 -7.83
C ILE A 5 9.92 4.56 -7.43
N SER A 6 9.47 3.78 -8.40
CA SER A 6 8.78 2.51 -8.14
C SER A 6 9.65 1.52 -7.38
N LEU A 7 10.96 1.44 -7.67
CA LEU A 7 11.90 0.59 -6.94
C LEU A 7 12.09 1.03 -5.47
N ILE A 8 12.18 2.35 -5.22
CA ILE A 8 12.28 2.88 -3.85
C ILE A 8 11.04 2.50 -3.04
N PHE A 9 9.85 2.75 -3.58
CA PHE A 9 8.61 2.44 -2.87
C PHE A 9 8.33 0.94 -2.78
N ALA A 10 8.71 0.14 -3.77
CA ALA A 10 8.65 -1.32 -3.69
C ALA A 10 9.53 -1.85 -2.56
N GLY A 11 10.76 -1.37 -2.44
CA GLY A 11 11.65 -1.71 -1.33
C GLY A 11 11.10 -1.29 0.03
N ALA A 12 10.64 -0.04 0.16
CA ALA A 12 10.03 0.46 1.39
C ALA A 12 8.78 -0.35 1.80
N CYS A 13 7.91 -0.66 0.84
CA CYS A 13 6.73 -1.48 1.06
C CYS A 13 7.07 -2.93 1.43
N ALA A 14 8.12 -3.51 0.85
CA ALA A 14 8.60 -4.84 1.22
C ALA A 14 9.07 -4.86 2.68
N LEU A 15 9.83 -3.86 3.13
CA LEU A 15 10.25 -3.72 4.52
C LEU A 15 9.07 -3.55 5.47
N LEU A 16 8.08 -2.72 5.09
CA LEU A 16 6.87 -2.54 5.87
C LEU A 16 6.05 -3.85 5.95
N ASN A 17 5.96 -4.61 4.86
CA ASN A 17 5.31 -5.92 4.84
C ASN A 17 5.95 -6.90 5.81
N LEU A 18 7.29 -6.99 5.80
CA LEU A 18 8.05 -7.83 6.74
C LEU A 18 7.81 -7.40 8.19
N TRP A 19 7.78 -6.10 8.46
CA TRP A 19 7.48 -5.60 9.81
C TRP A 19 6.06 -5.96 10.25
N LEU A 20 5.05 -5.82 9.38
CA LEU A 20 3.67 -6.22 9.67
C LEU A 20 3.54 -7.72 9.94
N ALA A 21 4.21 -8.56 9.14
CA ALA A 21 4.26 -10.00 9.34
C ALA A 21 4.94 -10.36 10.68
N TYR A 22 6.11 -9.76 10.96
CA TYR A 22 6.85 -9.96 12.21
C TYR A 22 5.98 -9.66 13.45
N ARG A 23 5.18 -8.59 13.42
CA ARG A 23 4.28 -8.24 14.52
C ARG A 23 3.26 -9.33 14.83
N CYS A 24 2.79 -10.06 13.82
CA CYS A 24 1.90 -11.21 14.00
C CYS A 24 2.66 -12.43 14.55
N VAL A 25 3.81 -12.72 13.96
CA VAL A 25 4.67 -13.86 14.37
C VAL A 25 5.10 -13.72 15.83
N ARG A 26 5.51 -12.52 16.23
CA ARG A 26 5.95 -12.24 17.62
C ARG A 26 4.91 -12.63 18.67
N ILE A 27 3.60 -12.40 18.40
CA ILE A 27 2.55 -12.80 19.35
C ILE A 27 2.41 -14.33 19.37
N ARG A 28 2.48 -14.99 18.20
CA ARG A 28 2.33 -16.44 18.13
C ARG A 28 3.48 -17.19 18.81
N VAL A 29 4.72 -16.73 18.63
CA VAL A 29 5.91 -17.35 19.23
C VAL A 29 5.94 -17.17 20.75
N ASN A 30 5.47 -16.03 21.25
CA ASN A 30 5.42 -15.75 22.70
C ASN A 30 4.12 -16.24 23.37
N GLY A 31 3.22 -16.85 22.62
CA GLY A 31 1.94 -17.38 23.06
C GLY A 31 1.81 -18.89 22.81
N PRO A 32 0.57 -19.41 22.74
CA PRO A 32 0.32 -20.86 22.59
C PRO A 32 0.74 -21.41 21.22
N GLY A 33 1.20 -20.57 20.29
CA GLY A 33 1.45 -20.97 18.90
C GLY A 33 0.16 -21.26 18.14
N GLY A 34 0.29 -21.66 16.86
CA GLY A 34 -0.84 -22.10 16.05
C GLY A 34 -1.25 -21.16 14.92
N VAL A 35 -2.35 -21.50 14.26
CA VAL A 35 -2.91 -20.82 13.09
C VAL A 35 -4.09 -19.92 13.49
N GLY A 36 -4.34 -18.88 12.69
CA GLY A 36 -5.45 -17.96 12.94
C GLY A 36 -5.12 -16.89 13.97
N ASP A 37 -6.14 -16.30 14.55
CA ASP A 37 -6.03 -15.20 15.53
C ASP A 37 -5.96 -15.65 16.99
N LEU A 38 -6.09 -16.96 17.23
CA LEU A 38 -6.03 -17.60 18.54
C LEU A 38 -7.01 -17.00 19.58
N GLY A 39 -8.06 -16.32 19.14
CA GLY A 39 -8.96 -15.55 20.01
C GLY A 39 -8.33 -14.29 20.63
N ILE A 40 -7.12 -13.90 20.19
CA ILE A 40 -6.38 -12.75 20.73
C ILE A 40 -6.73 -11.49 19.92
N PRO A 41 -7.45 -10.50 20.49
CA PRO A 41 -7.92 -9.33 19.74
C PRO A 41 -6.80 -8.53 19.06
N VAL A 42 -5.64 -8.35 19.73
CA VAL A 42 -4.51 -7.63 19.16
C VAL A 42 -3.86 -8.39 18.00
N LEU A 43 -3.84 -9.73 18.04
CA LEU A 43 -3.36 -10.53 16.92
C LEU A 43 -4.30 -10.42 15.72
N ARG A 44 -5.61 -10.48 15.96
CA ARG A 44 -6.63 -10.26 14.92
C ARG A 44 -6.47 -8.90 14.23
N ALA A 45 -6.28 -7.84 15.02
CA ALA A 45 -6.05 -6.50 14.51
C ALA A 45 -4.78 -6.42 13.63
N ARG A 46 -3.67 -7.02 14.08
CA ARG A 46 -2.40 -7.07 13.31
C ARG A 46 -2.54 -7.88 12.03
N MET A 47 -3.22 -9.01 12.07
CA MET A 47 -3.51 -9.82 10.87
C MET A 47 -4.35 -9.03 9.87
N ARG A 48 -5.39 -8.30 10.32
CA ARG A 48 -6.20 -7.44 9.45
C ARG A 48 -5.38 -6.31 8.83
N ALA A 49 -4.49 -5.67 9.60
CA ALA A 49 -3.59 -4.64 9.08
C ALA A 49 -2.66 -5.19 8.00
N HIS A 50 -2.07 -6.39 8.21
CA HIS A 50 -1.20 -7.06 7.26
C HIS A 50 -1.98 -7.49 6.00
N ALA A 51 -3.12 -8.17 6.14
CA ALA A 51 -3.94 -8.57 5.01
C ALA A 51 -4.35 -7.36 4.15
N ASN A 52 -4.85 -6.32 4.79
CA ASN A 52 -5.25 -5.08 4.10
C ASN A 52 -4.07 -4.38 3.38
N PHE A 53 -2.85 -4.48 3.92
CA PHE A 53 -1.64 -4.01 3.23
C PHE A 53 -1.38 -4.82 1.94
N VAL A 54 -1.43 -6.15 2.02
CA VAL A 54 -1.18 -7.05 0.89
C VAL A 54 -2.26 -6.93 -0.19
N GLU A 55 -3.50 -6.63 0.19
CA GLU A 55 -4.62 -6.44 -0.73
C GLU A 55 -4.45 -5.22 -1.66
N TYR A 56 -3.91 -4.09 -1.17
CA TYR A 56 -3.83 -2.84 -1.93
C TYR A 56 -2.44 -2.56 -2.52
N THR A 57 -1.37 -2.95 -1.83
CA THR A 57 0.00 -2.58 -2.20
C THR A 57 0.41 -3.03 -3.60
N PRO A 58 0.10 -4.25 -4.07
CA PRO A 58 0.48 -4.67 -5.41
C PRO A 58 -0.13 -3.78 -6.50
N PHE A 59 -1.39 -3.39 -6.37
CA PHE A 59 -2.05 -2.53 -7.35
C PHE A 59 -1.39 -1.15 -7.41
N VAL A 60 -1.08 -0.55 -6.26
CA VAL A 60 -0.42 0.76 -6.20
C VAL A 60 0.96 0.69 -6.84
N LEU A 61 1.79 -0.31 -6.48
CA LEU A 61 3.14 -0.45 -7.01
C LEU A 61 3.15 -0.76 -8.52
N ILE A 62 2.23 -1.59 -9.02
CA ILE A 62 2.09 -1.88 -10.45
C ILE A 62 1.71 -0.60 -11.19
N LEU A 63 0.71 0.14 -10.72
CA LEU A 63 0.29 1.39 -11.38
C LEU A 63 1.41 2.43 -11.36
N MET A 64 2.14 2.57 -10.24
CA MET A 64 3.31 3.46 -10.17
C MET A 64 4.36 3.07 -11.20
N ALA A 65 4.72 1.79 -11.28
CA ALA A 65 5.74 1.31 -12.22
C ALA A 65 5.31 1.53 -13.70
N LEU A 66 4.05 1.26 -14.03
CA LEU A 66 3.53 1.46 -15.38
C LEU A 66 3.49 2.94 -15.75
N LEU A 67 3.07 3.81 -14.84
CA LEU A 67 3.03 5.25 -15.06
C LEU A 67 4.45 5.84 -15.17
N GLU A 68 5.39 5.40 -14.33
CA GLU A 68 6.80 5.81 -14.43
C GLU A 68 7.41 5.36 -15.75
N TYR A 69 7.13 4.13 -16.18
CA TYR A 69 7.56 3.61 -17.47
C TYR A 69 6.97 4.40 -18.66
N ALA A 70 5.72 4.83 -18.55
CA ALA A 70 5.05 5.68 -19.54
C ALA A 70 5.51 7.15 -19.54
N GLY A 71 6.51 7.51 -18.72
CA GLY A 71 7.04 8.87 -18.66
C GLY A 71 6.21 9.82 -17.78
N GLY A 72 5.44 9.27 -16.84
CA GLY A 72 4.70 10.07 -15.87
C GLY A 72 5.61 10.93 -14.99
N SER A 73 5.07 12.05 -14.44
CA SER A 73 5.82 12.99 -13.60
C SER A 73 6.38 12.29 -12.36
N VAL A 74 7.70 12.40 -12.19
CA VAL A 74 8.46 11.84 -11.06
C VAL A 74 7.96 12.42 -9.74
N GLU A 75 7.73 13.74 -9.69
CA GLU A 75 7.30 14.45 -8.50
C GLU A 75 5.89 13.98 -8.04
N VAL A 76 5.00 13.73 -8.98
CA VAL A 76 3.65 13.25 -8.67
C VAL A 76 3.69 11.82 -8.16
N LEU A 77 4.49 10.95 -8.78
CA LEU A 77 4.68 9.56 -8.35
C LEU A 77 5.35 9.49 -6.98
N GLU A 78 6.35 10.32 -6.72
CA GLU A 78 7.00 10.42 -5.41
C GLU A 78 6.00 10.86 -4.33
N GLY A 79 5.24 11.93 -4.59
CA GLY A 79 4.19 12.40 -3.69
C GLY A 79 3.13 11.34 -3.40
N ALA A 80 2.66 10.63 -4.44
CA ALA A 80 1.69 9.54 -4.31
C ALA A 80 2.25 8.39 -3.46
N GLY A 81 3.50 8.00 -3.69
CA GLY A 81 4.18 6.96 -2.92
C GLY A 81 4.34 7.33 -1.45
N ILE A 82 4.75 8.57 -1.14
CA ILE A 82 4.87 9.07 0.24
C ILE A 82 3.51 9.04 0.94
N VAL A 83 2.46 9.60 0.32
CA VAL A 83 1.11 9.63 0.90
C VAL A 83 0.60 8.20 1.12
N TYR A 84 0.79 7.31 0.15
CA TYR A 84 0.43 5.91 0.28
C TYR A 84 1.13 5.24 1.46
N PHE A 85 2.46 5.33 1.53
CA PHE A 85 3.26 4.70 2.58
C PHE A 85 2.83 5.18 3.97
N LEU A 86 2.68 6.48 4.16
CA LEU A 86 2.23 7.07 5.43
C LEU A 86 0.80 6.62 5.78
N ALA A 87 -0.11 6.57 4.81
CA ALA A 87 -1.46 6.06 5.00
C ALA A 87 -1.46 4.60 5.48
N ARG A 88 -0.58 3.75 4.96
CA ARG A 88 -0.45 2.34 5.40
C ARG A 88 0.07 2.22 6.82
N VAL A 89 1.06 3.03 7.19
CA VAL A 89 1.58 3.09 8.57
C VAL A 89 0.48 3.54 9.54
N LEU A 90 -0.20 4.65 9.23
CA LEU A 90 -1.30 5.16 10.05
C LEU A 90 -2.43 4.14 10.21
N HIS A 91 -2.83 3.47 9.13
CA HIS A 91 -3.86 2.43 9.15
C HIS A 91 -3.48 1.27 10.08
N ALA A 92 -2.23 0.80 10.00
CA ALA A 92 -1.75 -0.31 10.82
C ALA A 92 -1.78 0.01 12.32
N PHE A 93 -1.40 1.23 12.71
CA PHE A 93 -1.48 1.68 14.10
C PHE A 93 -2.91 1.98 14.54
N GLY A 94 -3.74 2.52 13.65
CA GLY A 94 -5.15 2.84 13.94
C GLY A 94 -6.00 1.61 14.22
N ILE A 95 -5.74 0.50 13.52
CA ILE A 95 -6.46 -0.76 13.72
C ILE A 95 -6.07 -1.46 15.02
N GLU A 96 -4.77 -1.40 15.41
CA GLU A 96 -4.29 -2.06 16.63
C GLU A 96 -4.71 -1.33 17.90
N ARG A 97 -4.68 -0.02 17.86
CA ARG A 97 -5.20 0.83 18.93
C ARG A 97 -6.54 1.35 18.44
N PRO A 98 -7.67 1.14 19.13
CA PRO A 98 -9.00 1.50 18.58
C PRO A 98 -9.15 3.03 18.44
N ARG A 99 -8.34 3.61 17.57
CA ARG A 99 -8.37 5.00 17.15
C ARG A 99 -8.98 5.06 15.76
N PHE A 100 -10.29 5.04 15.71
CA PHE A 100 -11.07 5.04 14.46
C PHE A 100 -10.62 6.12 13.46
N THR A 101 -10.29 7.31 13.95
CA THR A 101 -9.81 8.42 13.10
C THR A 101 -8.51 8.07 12.35
N MET A 102 -7.52 7.47 13.02
CA MET A 102 -6.25 7.07 12.37
C MET A 102 -6.47 5.96 11.34
N GLN A 103 -7.33 5.00 11.68
CA GLN A 103 -7.70 3.93 10.75
C GLN A 103 -8.42 4.48 9.53
N LEU A 104 -9.36 5.41 9.72
CA LEU A 104 -10.13 6.04 8.65
C LEU A 104 -9.23 6.87 7.72
N ILE A 105 -8.37 7.73 8.29
CA ILE A 105 -7.40 8.53 7.50
C ILE A 105 -6.50 7.62 6.67
N GLY A 106 -5.99 6.54 7.25
CA GLY A 106 -5.16 5.57 6.55
C GLY A 106 -5.91 4.84 5.42
N ALA A 107 -7.18 4.49 5.63
CA ALA A 107 -8.01 3.85 4.61
C ALA A 107 -8.34 4.82 3.47
N VAL A 108 -8.83 6.02 3.79
CA VAL A 108 -9.18 7.05 2.81
C VAL A 108 -7.95 7.46 2.00
N GLY A 109 -6.80 7.69 2.66
CA GLY A 109 -5.55 8.02 1.97
C GLY A 109 -5.13 6.92 0.98
N THR A 110 -5.25 5.65 1.37
CA THR A 110 -4.99 4.50 0.47
C THR A 110 -5.90 4.52 -0.75
N TRP A 111 -7.22 4.68 -0.55
CA TRP A 111 -8.20 4.67 -1.64
C TRP A 111 -8.05 5.87 -2.56
N THR A 112 -7.75 7.05 -2.02
CA THR A 112 -7.51 8.26 -2.80
C THR A 112 -6.31 8.09 -3.73
N VAL A 113 -5.17 7.58 -3.21
CA VAL A 113 -3.99 7.34 -4.03
C VAL A 113 -4.26 6.29 -5.10
N LEU A 114 -4.88 5.17 -4.74
CA LEU A 114 -5.18 4.11 -5.70
C LEU A 114 -6.11 4.60 -6.80
N LEU A 115 -7.17 5.34 -6.45
CA LEU A 115 -8.10 5.91 -7.42
C LEU A 115 -7.41 6.93 -8.35
N ALA A 116 -6.60 7.82 -7.79
CA ALA A 116 -5.87 8.82 -8.57
C ALA A 116 -4.91 8.16 -9.58
N LEU A 117 -4.12 7.17 -9.14
CA LEU A 117 -3.21 6.43 -10.03
C LEU A 117 -3.98 5.65 -11.10
N ALA A 118 -5.12 5.02 -10.75
CA ALA A 118 -5.94 4.28 -11.70
C ALA A 118 -6.54 5.20 -12.77
N ILE A 119 -7.08 6.36 -12.38
CA ILE A 119 -7.61 7.35 -13.33
C ILE A 119 -6.48 7.86 -14.24
N TRP A 120 -5.33 8.19 -13.67
CA TRP A 120 -4.18 8.66 -14.45
C TRP A 120 -3.70 7.60 -15.45
N ALA A 121 -3.59 6.34 -15.04
CA ALA A 121 -3.19 5.25 -15.93
C ALA A 121 -4.17 5.06 -17.10
N ILE A 122 -5.49 5.08 -16.83
CA ILE A 122 -6.51 4.99 -17.87
C ILE A 122 -6.44 6.19 -18.81
N TRP A 123 -6.29 7.39 -18.28
CA TRP A 123 -6.16 8.60 -19.09
C TRP A 123 -4.94 8.56 -20.00
N THR A 124 -3.77 8.17 -19.48
CA THR A 124 -2.53 8.01 -20.26
C THR A 124 -2.73 7.01 -21.40
N ALA A 125 -3.29 5.83 -21.09
CA ALA A 125 -3.53 4.80 -22.09
C ALA A 125 -4.48 5.24 -23.22
N LEU A 126 -5.57 5.96 -22.88
CA LEU A 126 -6.52 6.48 -23.86
C LEU A 126 -5.90 7.59 -24.72
N HIS A 127 -5.10 8.48 -24.12
CA HIS A 127 -4.42 9.54 -24.84
C HIS A 127 -3.42 8.96 -25.85
N ASP A 128 -2.59 8.01 -25.45
CA ASP A 128 -1.60 7.38 -26.31
C ASP A 128 -2.27 6.59 -27.45
N ALA A 129 -3.36 5.87 -27.16
CA ALA A 129 -4.13 5.17 -28.19
C ALA A 129 -4.68 6.13 -29.26
N MET A 130 -5.12 7.33 -28.90
CA MET A 130 -5.61 8.33 -29.86
C MET A 130 -4.49 8.91 -30.73
N LEU A 131 -3.23 8.92 -30.27
CA LEU A 131 -2.09 9.39 -31.05
C LEU A 131 -1.64 8.36 -32.10
N ILE A 132 -1.82 7.06 -31.82
CA ILE A 132 -1.43 5.98 -32.74
C ILE A 132 -2.40 5.88 -33.93
N VAL A 133 -3.67 6.27 -33.77
CA VAL A 133 -4.73 6.16 -34.79
C VAL A 133 -4.72 7.36 -35.78
N ARG A 134 -3.90 8.37 -35.52
CA ARG A 134 -3.70 9.53 -36.43
C ARG A 134 -2.48 9.37 -37.32
#